data_d3de3f39e6415eaeeb86eadec971efd4
#
_entry.id   d3de3f39e6415eaeeb86eadec971efd4
#
_cell.length_a   1.000
_cell.length_b   1.000
_cell.length_c   1.000
_cell.angle_alpha   90.00
_cell.angle_beta   90.00
_cell.angle_gamma   90.00
#
_symmetry.space_group_name_H-M   'P 1'
#
loop_
_entity.id
_entity.type
_entity.pdbx_description
1 polymer ?
#
loop_
_entity_poly.entity_id
_entity_poly.type
_entity_poly.pdbx_seq_one_letter_code
_entity_poly.pdbx_strand_id
1 'polypeptide(L)'
;MGIAGLLAIGFTAAFGTAMTAAPSAAQAAATLPPVSELMADRVMGDPKAPVTILDYSSMTCPHCAHFHTDILPKIKEAYIDTGKVKLIFRDFPFDQAALSASMLAHCAPAERYYPLTDVLFKSQATWSRASDPAKALGQYGKLAGMSQETIDACLANKELADAILNSRLTGQNQYKVEATPTFILNDGKARIEGAQSFEEFSKAIDKLLK
;
A
#
# COMPACT_ATOMS: atom_id res chain seq x y z
N MET A 1 -50.89 16.54 83.76
CA MET A 1 -49.49 16.56 83.46
C MET A 1 -49.34 15.97 82.08
N GLY A 2 -49.21 16.85 81.08
CA GLY A 2 -49.15 16.46 79.66
C GLY A 2 -47.72 16.40 79.16
N ILE A 3 -47.43 15.48 78.29
CA ILE A 3 -46.20 15.48 77.52
C ILE A 3 -46.63 15.38 76.07
N ALA A 4 -46.32 16.47 75.33
CA ALA A 4 -46.51 16.57 73.89
C ALA A 4 -45.45 15.80 73.13
N GLY A 5 -45.86 14.89 72.23
CA GLY A 5 -44.97 14.21 71.32
C GLY A 5 -44.89 14.98 70.00
N LEU A 6 -43.70 15.42 69.60
CA LEU A 6 -43.43 16.00 68.31
C LEU A 6 -43.19 14.86 67.27
N LEU A 7 -44.01 14.80 66.22
CA LEU A 7 -43.72 13.99 65.04
C LEU A 7 -42.77 14.79 64.12
N ALA A 8 -41.57 14.25 63.91
CA ALA A 8 -40.69 14.73 62.88
C ALA A 8 -40.96 13.98 61.57
N ILE A 9 -41.40 14.72 60.57
CA ILE A 9 -41.59 14.20 59.19
C ILE A 9 -40.24 14.34 58.45
N GLY A 10 -39.57 13.18 58.25
CA GLY A 10 -38.36 13.12 57.44
C GLY A 10 -38.69 13.19 55.95
N PHE A 11 -38.22 14.22 55.31
CA PHE A 11 -38.25 14.41 53.85
C PHE A 11 -37.00 13.75 53.24
N THR A 12 -37.15 12.54 52.64
CA THR A 12 -36.10 11.90 51.85
C THR A 12 -36.09 12.46 50.43
N ALA A 13 -35.17 13.36 50.14
CA ALA A 13 -34.92 13.80 48.77
C ALA A 13 -34.15 12.71 48.00
N ALA A 14 -34.79 12.05 47.05
CA ALA A 14 -34.19 11.14 46.10
C ALA A 14 -33.46 11.96 45.03
N PHE A 15 -32.09 12.03 45.10
CA PHE A 15 -31.28 12.55 44.01
C PHE A 15 -31.23 11.53 42.88
N GLY A 16 -32.08 11.72 41.87
CA GLY A 16 -32.00 10.99 40.59
C GLY A 16 -30.80 11.53 39.79
N THR A 17 -29.71 10.75 39.74
CA THR A 17 -28.61 11.03 38.80
C THR A 17 -29.08 10.70 37.40
N ALA A 18 -29.43 11.73 36.61
CA ALA A 18 -29.65 11.62 35.18
C ALA A 18 -28.29 11.35 34.51
N MET A 19 -28.07 10.10 34.09
CA MET A 19 -26.92 9.70 33.27
C MET A 19 -27.17 10.24 31.85
N THR A 20 -26.63 11.41 31.54
CA THR A 20 -26.61 11.91 30.16
C THR A 20 -25.61 11.06 29.36
N ALA A 21 -26.15 10.16 28.50
CA ALA A 21 -25.34 9.47 27.50
C ALA A 21 -24.76 10.54 26.55
N ALA A 22 -23.45 10.71 26.58
CA ALA A 22 -22.75 11.52 25.60
C ALA A 22 -23.01 10.92 24.21
N PRO A 23 -23.31 11.75 23.17
CA PRO A 23 -23.45 11.22 21.82
C PRO A 23 -22.10 10.62 21.41
N SER A 24 -22.11 9.33 21.04
CA SER A 24 -20.98 8.70 20.39
C SER A 24 -20.67 9.52 19.12
N ALA A 25 -19.49 10.16 19.08
CA ALA A 25 -19.03 10.81 17.87
C ALA A 25 -18.97 9.74 16.78
N ALA A 26 -19.91 9.78 15.86
CA ALA A 26 -19.87 8.97 14.65
C ALA A 26 -18.54 9.32 13.97
N GLN A 27 -17.61 8.36 13.96
CA GLN A 27 -16.32 8.49 13.30
C GLN A 27 -16.61 8.75 11.81
N ALA A 28 -16.32 9.95 11.33
CA ALA A 28 -16.47 10.26 9.91
C ALA A 28 -15.55 9.31 9.15
N ALA A 29 -16.12 8.48 8.27
CA ALA A 29 -15.31 7.61 7.41
C ALA A 29 -14.30 8.48 6.64
N ALA A 30 -13.03 8.07 6.64
CA ALA A 30 -12.01 8.79 5.91
C ALA A 30 -12.38 8.82 4.43
N THR A 31 -12.40 10.01 3.83
CA THR A 31 -12.65 10.15 2.40
C THR A 31 -11.35 9.92 1.66
N LEU A 32 -11.29 8.82 0.89
CA LEU A 32 -10.16 8.53 0.01
C LEU A 32 -10.24 9.38 -1.27
N PRO A 33 -9.09 9.69 -1.90
CA PRO A 33 -9.08 10.23 -3.25
C PRO A 33 -9.81 9.31 -4.24
N PRO A 34 -10.28 9.82 -5.40
CA PRO A 34 -10.85 9.00 -6.45
C PRO A 34 -9.88 7.89 -6.88
N VAL A 35 -10.40 6.72 -7.27
CA VAL A 35 -9.56 5.56 -7.68
C VAL A 35 -8.65 5.90 -8.85
N SER A 36 -9.07 6.77 -9.78
CA SER A 36 -8.22 7.25 -10.87
C SER A 36 -6.97 7.99 -10.39
N GLU A 37 -7.05 8.69 -9.25
CA GLU A 37 -5.90 9.36 -8.63
C GLU A 37 -5.03 8.37 -7.85
N LEU A 38 -5.66 7.45 -7.10
CA LEU A 38 -4.95 6.40 -6.38
C LEU A 38 -4.13 5.52 -7.33
N MET A 39 -4.68 5.19 -8.50
CA MET A 39 -4.04 4.36 -9.54
C MET A 39 -3.14 5.13 -10.51
N ALA A 40 -2.97 6.44 -10.32
CA ALA A 40 -2.04 7.22 -11.13
C ALA A 40 -0.61 6.68 -11.02
N ASP A 41 0.12 6.67 -12.14
CA ASP A 41 1.49 6.17 -12.19
C ASP A 41 2.38 6.86 -11.16
N ARG A 42 2.99 6.06 -10.30
CA ARG A 42 4.05 6.51 -9.39
C ARG A 42 5.39 6.27 -10.10
N VAL A 43 6.07 7.35 -10.42
CA VAL A 43 7.34 7.28 -11.15
C VAL A 43 8.50 7.37 -10.15
N MET A 44 9.39 6.38 -10.15
CA MET A 44 10.69 6.46 -9.49
C MET A 44 11.71 6.98 -10.50
N GLY A 45 12.34 8.11 -10.20
CA GLY A 45 13.30 8.79 -11.09
C GLY A 45 12.70 9.96 -11.85
N ASP A 46 13.43 10.42 -12.88
CA ASP A 46 12.99 11.53 -13.74
C ASP A 46 11.86 11.06 -14.68
N PRO A 47 10.67 11.67 -14.65
CA PRO A 47 9.59 11.33 -15.60
C PRO A 47 9.98 11.44 -17.08
N LYS A 48 11.03 12.22 -17.40
CA LYS A 48 11.56 12.41 -18.76
C LYS A 48 12.69 11.44 -19.12
N ALA A 49 13.06 10.51 -18.21
CA ALA A 49 14.11 9.54 -18.47
C ALA A 49 13.85 8.77 -19.77
N PRO A 50 14.90 8.56 -20.61
CA PRO A 50 14.77 7.92 -21.94
C PRO A 50 14.41 6.43 -21.86
N VAL A 51 14.73 5.76 -20.76
CA VAL A 51 14.37 4.36 -20.54
C VAL A 51 13.33 4.24 -19.45
N THR A 52 12.23 3.57 -19.78
CA THR A 52 11.16 3.23 -18.84
C THR A 52 11.23 1.75 -18.50
N ILE A 53 11.17 1.40 -17.23
CA ILE A 53 10.99 0.02 -16.75
C ILE A 53 9.60 -0.08 -16.10
N LEU A 54 8.73 -0.89 -16.67
CA LEU A 54 7.50 -1.34 -16.01
C LEU A 54 7.85 -2.61 -15.22
N ASP A 55 7.73 -2.55 -13.91
CA ASP A 55 8.03 -3.67 -13.00
C ASP A 55 6.72 -4.34 -12.58
N TYR A 56 6.39 -5.44 -13.22
CA TYR A 56 5.26 -6.29 -12.84
C TYR A 56 5.65 -7.22 -11.70
N SER A 57 5.28 -6.84 -10.50
CA SER A 57 5.66 -7.54 -9.27
C SER A 57 4.47 -7.82 -8.36
N SER A 58 4.58 -8.84 -7.53
CA SER A 58 3.63 -9.18 -6.47
C SER A 58 4.27 -8.94 -5.10
N MET A 59 3.51 -8.31 -4.21
CA MET A 59 3.97 -7.98 -2.86
C MET A 59 4.27 -9.21 -2.00
N THR A 60 3.77 -10.41 -2.37
CA THR A 60 4.03 -11.68 -1.66
C THR A 60 5.06 -12.57 -2.36
N CYS A 61 5.54 -12.18 -3.55
CA CYS A 61 6.51 -12.97 -4.30
C CYS A 61 7.94 -12.80 -3.73
N PRO A 62 8.64 -13.88 -3.30
CA PRO A 62 9.99 -13.78 -2.75
C PRO A 62 11.03 -13.28 -3.76
N HIS A 63 10.89 -13.62 -5.04
CA HIS A 63 11.79 -13.12 -6.09
C HIS A 63 11.59 -11.61 -6.34
N CYS A 64 10.35 -11.10 -6.17
CA CYS A 64 10.11 -9.66 -6.21
C CYS A 64 10.77 -8.97 -5.03
N ALA A 65 10.66 -9.52 -3.82
CA ALA A 65 11.36 -8.99 -2.66
C ALA A 65 12.89 -8.94 -2.89
N HIS A 66 13.49 -10.04 -3.40
CA HIS A 66 14.91 -10.06 -3.74
C HIS A 66 15.29 -8.98 -4.75
N PHE A 67 14.50 -8.79 -5.81
CA PHE A 67 14.75 -7.70 -6.76
C PHE A 67 14.74 -6.33 -6.06
N HIS A 68 13.71 -6.05 -5.28
CA HIS A 68 13.53 -4.75 -4.63
C HIS A 68 14.58 -4.47 -3.54
N THR A 69 15.07 -5.51 -2.84
CA THR A 69 16.04 -5.35 -1.74
C THR A 69 17.49 -5.34 -2.20
N ASP A 70 17.85 -6.12 -3.22
CA ASP A 70 19.24 -6.41 -3.54
C ASP A 70 19.68 -5.91 -4.92
N ILE A 71 18.74 -5.79 -5.88
CA ILE A 71 19.04 -5.46 -7.27
C ILE A 71 18.62 -4.03 -7.60
N LEU A 72 17.37 -3.65 -7.27
CA LEU A 72 16.85 -2.30 -7.54
C LEU A 72 17.70 -1.17 -6.94
N PRO A 73 18.28 -1.28 -5.72
CA PRO A 73 19.15 -0.24 -5.19
C PRO A 73 20.35 0.06 -6.10
N LYS A 74 20.94 -0.96 -6.74
CA LYS A 74 22.07 -0.81 -7.68
C LYS A 74 21.62 -0.15 -8.98
N ILE A 75 20.45 -0.54 -9.49
CA ILE A 75 19.83 0.08 -10.68
C ILE A 75 19.48 1.54 -10.37
N LYS A 76 18.99 1.81 -9.17
CA LYS A 76 18.67 3.16 -8.72
C LYS A 76 19.89 4.05 -8.74
N GLU A 77 20.97 3.64 -8.11
CA GLU A 77 22.23 4.38 -8.05
C GLU A 77 22.84 4.63 -9.44
N ALA A 78 22.90 3.59 -10.28
CA ALA A 78 23.59 3.66 -11.57
C ALA A 78 22.77 4.36 -12.68
N TYR A 79 21.46 4.27 -12.65
CA TYR A 79 20.61 4.66 -13.76
C TYR A 79 19.45 5.59 -13.40
N ILE A 80 18.73 5.33 -12.28
CA ILE A 80 17.54 6.11 -11.94
C ILE A 80 17.96 7.48 -11.38
N ASP A 81 18.87 7.53 -10.41
CA ASP A 81 19.37 8.77 -9.81
C ASP A 81 20.19 9.62 -10.79
N THR A 82 20.66 9.00 -11.87
CA THR A 82 21.37 9.70 -12.96
C THR A 82 20.45 10.18 -14.09
N GLY A 83 19.12 10.00 -13.94
CA GLY A 83 18.12 10.45 -14.92
C GLY A 83 18.05 9.63 -16.21
N LYS A 84 18.73 8.49 -16.29
CA LYS A 84 18.75 7.62 -17.48
C LYS A 84 17.55 6.68 -17.54
N VAL A 85 17.03 6.29 -16.38
CA VAL A 85 15.93 5.31 -16.23
C VAL A 85 14.86 5.88 -15.30
N LYS A 86 13.62 5.59 -15.62
CA LYS A 86 12.50 5.66 -14.70
C LYS A 86 11.89 4.29 -14.51
N LEU A 87 11.44 4.00 -13.28
CA LEU A 87 10.75 2.78 -12.96
C LEU A 87 9.31 3.09 -12.55
N ILE A 88 8.38 2.28 -13.01
CA ILE A 88 6.96 2.34 -12.65
C ILE A 88 6.57 0.93 -12.18
N PHE A 89 6.19 0.83 -10.93
CA PHE A 89 5.69 -0.42 -10.37
C PHE A 89 4.29 -0.72 -10.91
N ARG A 90 4.06 -1.98 -11.26
CA ARG A 90 2.78 -2.51 -11.75
C ARG A 90 2.37 -3.69 -10.88
N ASP A 91 1.28 -3.52 -10.17
CA ASP A 91 0.78 -4.56 -9.30
C ASP A 91 0.37 -5.81 -10.07
N PHE A 92 0.88 -6.95 -9.61
CA PHE A 92 0.54 -8.26 -10.15
C PHE A 92 0.23 -9.25 -9.02
N PRO A 93 -0.82 -8.99 -8.20
CA PRO A 93 -1.12 -9.82 -7.05
C PRO A 93 -1.58 -11.22 -7.44
N PHE A 94 -1.08 -12.25 -6.76
CA PHE A 94 -1.50 -13.64 -6.91
C PHE A 94 -2.45 -14.09 -5.80
N ASP A 95 -2.50 -13.38 -4.70
CA ASP A 95 -3.27 -13.72 -3.52
C ASP A 95 -3.84 -12.47 -2.84
N GLN A 96 -4.73 -12.68 -1.87
CA GLN A 96 -5.41 -11.60 -1.15
C GLN A 96 -4.42 -10.73 -0.32
N ALA A 97 -3.38 -11.32 0.24
CA ALA A 97 -2.41 -10.56 1.02
C ALA A 97 -1.62 -9.59 0.12
N ALA A 98 -1.21 -10.05 -1.08
CA ALA A 98 -0.58 -9.20 -2.08
C ALA A 98 -1.51 -8.06 -2.52
N LEU A 99 -2.79 -8.36 -2.80
CA LEU A 99 -3.79 -7.37 -3.18
C LEU A 99 -3.96 -6.33 -2.07
N SER A 100 -4.10 -6.74 -0.82
CA SER A 100 -4.23 -5.83 0.33
C SER A 100 -2.99 -4.95 0.50
N ALA A 101 -1.78 -5.49 0.30
CA ALA A 101 -0.55 -4.72 0.36
C ALA A 101 -0.46 -3.69 -0.77
N SER A 102 -0.86 -4.05 -1.99
CA SER A 102 -0.96 -3.14 -3.13
C SER A 102 -1.97 -2.02 -2.84
N MET A 103 -3.16 -2.35 -2.37
CA MET A 103 -4.18 -1.35 -1.98
C MET A 103 -3.62 -0.36 -0.97
N LEU A 104 -2.97 -0.87 0.09
CA LEU A 104 -2.38 -0.02 1.13
C LEU A 104 -1.33 0.92 0.56
N ALA A 105 -0.47 0.45 -0.34
CA ALA A 105 0.55 1.27 -0.99
C ALA A 105 -0.08 2.40 -1.83
N HIS A 106 -1.14 2.10 -2.60
CA HIS A 106 -1.85 3.10 -3.39
C HIS A 106 -2.57 4.17 -2.56
N CYS A 107 -3.06 3.82 -1.36
CA CYS A 107 -3.71 4.76 -0.45
C CYS A 107 -2.73 5.60 0.37
N ALA A 108 -1.45 5.26 0.40
CA ALA A 108 -0.45 6.07 1.08
C ALA A 108 -0.25 7.42 0.36
N PRO A 109 0.16 8.48 1.08
CA PRO A 109 0.58 9.72 0.43
C PRO A 109 1.57 9.45 -0.71
N ALA A 110 1.46 10.20 -1.81
CA ALA A 110 2.20 9.91 -3.04
C ALA A 110 3.71 9.78 -2.82
N GLU A 111 4.29 10.64 -1.98
CA GLU A 111 5.71 10.63 -1.60
C GLU A 111 6.08 9.45 -0.70
N ARG A 112 5.10 8.76 -0.13
CA ARG A 112 5.28 7.58 0.73
C ARG A 112 5.10 6.26 -0.01
N TYR A 113 4.63 6.29 -1.27
CA TYR A 113 4.37 5.07 -2.05
C TYR A 113 5.60 4.15 -2.14
N TYR A 114 6.70 4.64 -2.69
CA TYR A 114 7.93 3.83 -2.81
C TYR A 114 8.61 3.54 -1.46
N PRO A 115 8.72 4.49 -0.51
CA PRO A 115 9.18 4.16 0.84
C PRO A 115 8.36 3.05 1.52
N LEU A 116 7.05 3.05 1.39
CA LEU A 116 6.19 2.00 1.94
C LEU A 116 6.39 0.67 1.20
N THR A 117 6.39 0.69 -0.13
CA THR A 117 6.65 -0.49 -0.97
C THR A 117 7.98 -1.15 -0.61
N ASP A 118 9.04 -0.37 -0.43
CA ASP A 118 10.37 -0.86 -0.02
C ASP A 118 10.34 -1.54 1.36
N VAL A 119 9.68 -0.92 2.34
CA VAL A 119 9.51 -1.53 3.67
C VAL A 119 8.68 -2.80 3.62
N LEU A 120 7.62 -2.83 2.79
CA LEU A 120 6.77 -4.02 2.62
C LEU A 120 7.56 -5.18 2.02
N PHE A 121 8.41 -4.96 1.02
CA PHE A 121 9.27 -6.02 0.47
C PHE A 121 10.34 -6.46 1.47
N LYS A 122 11.01 -5.55 2.17
CA LYS A 122 12.00 -5.87 3.20
C LYS A 122 11.45 -6.70 4.35
N SER A 123 10.20 -6.48 4.71
CA SER A 123 9.52 -7.19 5.79
C SER A 123 8.50 -8.22 5.31
N GLN A 124 8.55 -8.59 4.02
CA GLN A 124 7.58 -9.46 3.36
C GLN A 124 7.28 -10.73 4.16
N ALA A 125 8.30 -11.45 4.59
CA ALA A 125 8.14 -12.70 5.34
C ALA A 125 7.42 -12.51 6.68
N THR A 126 7.48 -11.31 7.25
CA THR A 126 6.84 -10.99 8.55
C THR A 126 5.34 -10.78 8.38
N TRP A 127 4.94 -9.87 7.49
CA TRP A 127 3.53 -9.51 7.36
C TRP A 127 2.74 -10.51 6.51
N SER A 128 3.34 -11.09 5.45
CA SER A 128 2.61 -12.00 4.56
C SER A 128 2.31 -13.36 5.18
N ARG A 129 3.06 -13.76 6.21
CA ARG A 129 2.86 -15.01 6.96
C ARG A 129 2.17 -14.80 8.30
N ALA A 130 1.76 -13.58 8.63
CA ALA A 130 1.01 -13.31 9.84
C ALA A 130 -0.34 -14.05 9.80
N SER A 131 -0.87 -14.41 10.96
CA SER A 131 -2.21 -15.01 11.07
C SER A 131 -3.31 -14.11 10.52
N ASP A 132 -3.07 -12.80 10.54
CA ASP A 132 -3.93 -11.77 9.95
C ASP A 132 -3.03 -10.77 9.20
N PRO A 133 -2.77 -11.01 7.91
CA PRO A 133 -1.93 -10.12 7.09
C PRO A 133 -2.49 -8.69 6.98
N ALA A 134 -3.82 -8.51 6.93
CA ALA A 134 -4.44 -7.19 6.83
C ALA A 134 -4.15 -6.36 8.09
N LYS A 135 -4.28 -6.96 9.27
CA LYS A 135 -3.92 -6.31 10.54
C LYS A 135 -2.42 -6.00 10.61
N ALA A 136 -1.57 -6.90 10.16
CA ALA A 136 -0.12 -6.67 10.11
C ALA A 136 0.20 -5.50 9.17
N LEU A 137 -0.40 -5.45 7.98
CA LEU A 137 -0.27 -4.35 7.02
C LEU A 137 -0.69 -3.00 7.60
N GLY A 138 -1.70 -2.96 8.47
CA GLY A 138 -2.13 -1.74 9.16
C GLY A 138 -1.01 -1.05 9.93
N GLN A 139 -0.03 -1.80 10.49
CA GLN A 139 1.12 -1.20 11.17
C GLN A 139 2.03 -0.44 10.19
N TYR A 140 2.23 -0.98 9.01
CA TYR A 140 3.03 -0.33 7.95
C TYR A 140 2.31 0.90 7.39
N GLY A 141 0.98 0.87 7.25
CA GLY A 141 0.18 2.03 6.88
C GLY A 141 0.35 3.19 7.88
N LYS A 142 0.32 2.87 9.18
CA LYS A 142 0.58 3.87 10.25
C LYS A 142 2.00 4.45 10.15
N LEU A 143 3.01 3.63 9.90
CA LEU A 143 4.38 4.09 9.67
C LEU A 143 4.48 5.01 8.43
N ALA A 144 3.64 4.80 7.43
CA ALA A 144 3.53 5.67 6.27
C ALA A 144 2.71 6.95 6.53
N GLY A 145 2.19 7.14 7.75
CA GLY A 145 1.44 8.34 8.16
C GLY A 145 -0.06 8.25 7.92
N MET A 146 -0.60 7.06 7.64
CA MET A 146 -2.04 6.87 7.46
C MET A 146 -2.76 6.71 8.81
N SER A 147 -3.96 7.29 8.93
CA SER A 147 -4.83 7.03 10.08
C SER A 147 -5.45 5.62 9.99
N GLN A 148 -5.95 5.09 11.10
CA GLN A 148 -6.65 3.79 11.09
C GLN A 148 -7.88 3.83 10.18
N GLU A 149 -8.63 4.92 10.22
CA GLU A 149 -9.82 5.12 9.40
C GLU A 149 -9.47 5.11 7.89
N THR A 150 -8.35 5.73 7.51
CA THR A 150 -7.84 5.71 6.13
C THR A 150 -7.43 4.31 5.71
N ILE A 151 -6.74 3.57 6.58
CA ILE A 151 -6.33 2.18 6.34
C ILE A 151 -7.56 1.28 6.15
N ASP A 152 -8.55 1.38 7.04
CA ASP A 152 -9.76 0.57 6.98
C ASP A 152 -10.58 0.89 5.72
N ALA A 153 -10.76 2.18 5.40
CA ALA A 153 -11.45 2.61 4.18
C ALA A 153 -10.72 2.13 2.92
N CYS A 154 -9.38 2.18 2.92
CA CYS A 154 -8.56 1.69 1.83
C CYS A 154 -8.74 0.20 1.58
N LEU A 155 -8.56 -0.62 2.62
CA LEU A 155 -8.64 -2.09 2.52
C LEU A 155 -10.07 -2.59 2.23
N ALA A 156 -11.10 -1.78 2.50
CA ALA A 156 -12.49 -2.05 2.15
C ALA A 156 -12.90 -1.53 0.75
N ASN A 157 -12.02 -0.80 0.05
CA ASN A 157 -12.35 -0.16 -1.23
C ASN A 157 -12.34 -1.18 -2.38
N LYS A 158 -13.51 -1.68 -2.74
CA LYS A 158 -13.66 -2.67 -3.82
C LYS A 158 -13.30 -2.12 -5.20
N GLU A 159 -13.58 -0.85 -5.47
CA GLU A 159 -13.25 -0.22 -6.74
C GLU A 159 -11.72 -0.15 -6.94
N LEU A 160 -10.96 0.15 -5.89
CA LEU A 160 -9.49 0.11 -5.92
C LEU A 160 -8.98 -1.32 -6.13
N ALA A 161 -9.56 -2.31 -5.43
CA ALA A 161 -9.20 -3.72 -5.61
C ALA A 161 -9.40 -4.16 -7.07
N ASP A 162 -10.57 -3.84 -7.66
CA ASP A 162 -10.89 -4.14 -9.05
C ASP A 162 -9.95 -3.43 -10.02
N ALA A 163 -9.58 -2.18 -9.76
CA ALA A 163 -8.63 -1.42 -10.58
C ALA A 163 -7.23 -2.06 -10.58
N ILE A 164 -6.75 -2.53 -9.42
CA ILE A 164 -5.48 -3.26 -9.30
C ILE A 164 -5.52 -4.59 -10.07
N LEU A 165 -6.61 -5.35 -9.94
CA LEU A 165 -6.79 -6.60 -10.68
C LEU A 165 -6.89 -6.36 -12.20
N ASN A 166 -7.51 -5.27 -12.64
CA ASN A 166 -7.53 -4.86 -14.05
C ASN A 166 -6.13 -4.46 -14.56
N SER A 167 -5.30 -3.81 -13.73
CA SER A 167 -3.90 -3.54 -14.07
C SER A 167 -3.12 -4.84 -14.32
N ARG A 168 -3.31 -5.85 -13.46
CA ARG A 168 -2.76 -7.20 -13.68
C ARG A 168 -3.22 -7.81 -15.01
N LEU A 169 -4.52 -7.77 -15.29
CA LEU A 169 -5.08 -8.28 -16.57
C LEU A 169 -4.50 -7.54 -17.77
N THR A 170 -4.27 -6.24 -17.66
CA THR A 170 -3.59 -5.45 -18.70
C THR A 170 -2.18 -5.97 -18.96
N GLY A 171 -1.39 -6.21 -17.91
CA GLY A 171 -0.05 -6.82 -18.04
C GLY A 171 -0.09 -8.18 -18.72
N GLN A 172 -1.04 -9.05 -18.33
CA GLN A 172 -1.23 -10.36 -18.95
C GLN A 172 -1.59 -10.26 -20.43
N ASN A 173 -2.53 -9.38 -20.78
CA ASN A 173 -3.05 -9.27 -22.16
C ASN A 173 -2.07 -8.57 -23.09
N GLN A 174 -1.51 -7.44 -22.66
CA GLN A 174 -0.65 -6.59 -23.47
C GLN A 174 0.77 -7.13 -23.58
N TYR A 175 1.36 -7.53 -22.46
CA TYR A 175 2.77 -7.92 -22.38
C TYR A 175 2.97 -9.41 -22.11
N LYS A 176 1.90 -10.21 -22.04
CA LYS A 176 1.99 -11.66 -21.77
C LYS A 176 2.76 -11.95 -20.48
N VAL A 177 2.51 -11.15 -19.44
CA VAL A 177 3.08 -11.39 -18.11
C VAL A 177 2.41 -12.59 -17.47
N GLU A 178 3.17 -13.64 -17.19
CA GLU A 178 2.66 -14.91 -16.61
C GLU A 178 3.29 -15.19 -15.23
N ALA A 179 4.43 -14.56 -14.93
CA ALA A 179 5.18 -14.74 -13.69
C ALA A 179 5.72 -13.40 -13.18
N THR A 180 6.13 -13.37 -11.88
CA THR A 180 6.71 -12.19 -11.25
C THR A 180 8.08 -12.49 -10.63
N PRO A 181 8.99 -11.53 -10.63
CA PRO A 181 8.88 -10.25 -11.33
C PRO A 181 9.06 -10.41 -12.84
N THR A 182 8.38 -9.56 -13.62
CA THR A 182 8.63 -9.42 -15.07
C THR A 182 8.78 -7.93 -15.37
N PHE A 183 9.84 -7.59 -16.08
CA PHE A 183 10.17 -6.20 -16.42
C PHE A 183 10.01 -5.97 -17.92
N ILE A 184 9.25 -4.94 -18.25
CA ILE A 184 9.04 -4.50 -19.63
C ILE A 184 9.74 -3.16 -19.81
N LEU A 185 10.71 -3.12 -20.71
CA LEU A 185 11.52 -1.94 -20.97
C LEU A 185 11.05 -1.28 -22.28
N ASN A 186 10.82 0.05 -22.21
CA ASN A 186 10.43 0.88 -23.36
C ASN A 186 9.33 0.23 -24.22
N ASP A 187 8.20 -0.11 -23.55
CA ASP A 187 7.00 -0.65 -24.20
C ASP A 187 7.27 -1.96 -25.01
N GLY A 188 8.09 -2.84 -24.43
CA GLY A 188 8.37 -4.16 -25.00
C GLY A 188 9.60 -4.22 -25.91
N LYS A 189 10.40 -3.15 -26.04
CA LYS A 189 11.69 -3.21 -26.76
C LYS A 189 12.69 -4.17 -26.12
N ALA A 190 12.61 -4.35 -24.82
CA ALA A 190 13.30 -5.41 -24.10
C ALA A 190 12.41 -5.96 -22.97
N ARG A 191 12.67 -7.22 -22.59
CA ARG A 191 11.97 -7.93 -21.52
C ARG A 191 12.98 -8.66 -20.67
N ILE A 192 12.79 -8.62 -19.35
CA ILE A 192 13.57 -9.38 -18.39
C ILE A 192 12.57 -10.14 -17.51
N GLU A 193 12.80 -11.44 -17.34
CA GLU A 193 11.96 -12.29 -16.49
C GLU A 193 12.73 -12.77 -15.28
N GLY A 194 12.08 -12.71 -14.12
CA GLY A 194 12.68 -13.05 -12.83
C GLY A 194 13.65 -11.97 -12.32
N ALA A 195 14.11 -12.16 -11.08
CA ALA A 195 15.08 -11.28 -10.43
C ALA A 195 16.50 -11.57 -10.96
N GLN A 196 16.76 -11.20 -12.23
CA GLN A 196 18.06 -11.36 -12.86
C GLN A 196 19.09 -10.44 -12.20
N SER A 197 20.37 -10.71 -12.47
CA SER A 197 21.47 -9.94 -11.89
C SER A 197 21.48 -8.48 -12.37
N PHE A 198 22.13 -7.59 -11.60
CA PHE A 198 22.31 -6.19 -11.99
C PHE A 198 22.96 -6.06 -13.37
N GLU A 199 23.91 -6.95 -13.70
CA GLU A 199 24.62 -6.97 -14.99
C GLU A 199 23.66 -7.23 -16.16
N GLU A 200 22.68 -8.11 -16.01
CA GLU A 200 21.67 -8.36 -17.06
C GLU A 200 20.76 -7.15 -17.25
N PHE A 201 20.37 -6.47 -16.17
CA PHE A 201 19.64 -5.18 -16.26
C PHE A 201 20.47 -4.11 -16.95
N SER A 202 21.74 -3.95 -16.57
CA SER A 202 22.67 -2.97 -17.16
C SER A 202 22.82 -3.19 -18.66
N LYS A 203 23.01 -4.44 -19.09
CA LYS A 203 23.14 -4.82 -20.49
C LYS A 203 21.90 -4.42 -21.31
N ALA A 204 20.70 -4.67 -20.77
CA ALA A 204 19.44 -4.32 -21.43
C ALA A 204 19.24 -2.80 -21.48
N ILE A 205 19.52 -2.09 -20.39
CA ILE A 205 19.38 -0.63 -20.28
C ILE A 205 20.37 0.06 -21.23
N ASP A 206 21.65 -0.31 -21.19
CA ASP A 206 22.69 0.31 -22.00
C ASP A 206 22.45 0.13 -23.51
N LYS A 207 21.81 -0.98 -23.90
CA LYS A 207 21.39 -1.19 -25.29
C LYS A 207 20.28 -0.22 -25.71
N LEU A 208 19.39 0.18 -24.78
CA LEU A 208 18.29 1.11 -25.05
C LEU A 208 18.71 2.58 -24.99
N LEU A 209 19.87 2.88 -24.38
CA LEU A 209 20.43 4.22 -24.26
C LEU A 209 21.26 4.63 -25.48
N LYS A 210 21.63 3.68 -26.35
CA LYS A 210 22.34 3.90 -27.63
C LYS A 210 21.39 4.33 -28.73
#